data_503edc3a40533ebff805c6dc2b7018c3
#
_entry.id   503edc3a40533ebff805c6dc2b7018c3
#
_cell.length_a   1.000
_cell.length_b   1.000
_cell.length_c   1.000
_cell.angle_alpha   90.00
_cell.angle_beta   90.00
_cell.angle_gamma   90.00
#
_symmetry.space_group_name_H-M   'P 1'
#
loop_
_entity.id
_entity.type
_entity.pdbx_description
1 polymer ?
#
loop_
_entity_poly.entity_id
_entity_poly.type
_entity_poly.pdbx_seq_one_letter_code
_entity_poly.pdbx_strand_id
1 'polypeptide(L)'
;SLTTTEVVMENVTAFWEEGGTPVLKDINFKIERGQLLAVAGSTGAGKTSLLMMIMGELEPSEGKIKHSGRISFCSQFSWIMPGTIKENIIGVSYDEYRYRSVIKACQLEEDISKFAEKDNIVLGEGGITLSGGQRARISLARAVYKDADLYLLDSPFGYLDVLTEKEIFESCVCKLMANKTRILVTSKMEHLKKADKILILHEGSSYFYGTFSELQNLQPDFSSKLMG
;
A
#
# COMPACT_ATOMS: atom_id res chain seq x y z
N SER A 1 -15.97 0.76 25.84
CA SER A 1 -15.81 1.19 24.47
C SER A 1 -15.06 0.10 23.71
N LEU A 2 -15.68 -0.43 22.67
CA LEU A 2 -15.03 -1.35 21.76
C LEU A 2 -13.83 -0.62 21.14
N THR A 3 -12.63 -1.15 21.35
CA THR A 3 -11.44 -0.57 20.75
C THR A 3 -11.53 -0.77 19.23
N THR A 4 -11.45 0.33 18.49
CA THR A 4 -11.49 0.32 17.03
C THR A 4 -10.07 0.25 16.41
N THR A 5 -9.05 0.06 17.26
CA THR A 5 -7.66 -0.02 16.83
C THR A 5 -7.40 -1.27 16.01
N GLU A 6 -6.87 -1.09 14.80
CA GLU A 6 -6.56 -2.19 13.89
C GLU A 6 -5.08 -2.54 13.90
N VAL A 7 -4.20 -1.54 13.96
CA VAL A 7 -2.75 -1.73 13.99
C VAL A 7 -2.14 -0.77 14.99
N VAL A 8 -1.20 -1.25 15.80
CA VAL A 8 -0.44 -0.39 16.70
C VAL A 8 1.02 -0.87 16.77
N MET A 9 1.93 0.10 16.75
CA MET A 9 3.34 -0.11 17.08
C MET A 9 3.69 0.75 18.27
N GLU A 10 4.32 0.14 19.28
CA GLU A 10 4.75 0.81 20.51
C GLU A 10 6.24 0.59 20.73
N ASN A 11 7.03 1.66 20.61
CA ASN A 11 8.48 1.68 20.87
C ASN A 11 9.22 0.57 20.08
N VAL A 12 8.90 0.40 18.82
CA VAL A 12 9.41 -0.70 18.00
C VAL A 12 10.77 -0.36 17.42
N THR A 13 11.74 -1.23 17.71
CA THR A 13 13.08 -1.19 17.11
C THR A 13 13.36 -2.55 16.49
N ALA A 14 13.97 -2.55 15.31
CA ALA A 14 14.27 -3.79 14.59
C ALA A 14 15.55 -3.70 13.78
N PHE A 15 16.16 -4.86 13.57
CA PHE A 15 17.39 -5.04 12.81
C PHE A 15 17.19 -6.14 11.79
N TRP A 16 17.73 -5.95 10.57
CA TRP A 16 17.82 -7.04 9.60
C TRP A 16 18.97 -7.99 9.94
N GLU A 17 20.06 -7.43 10.48
CA GLU A 17 21.26 -8.19 10.84
C GLU A 17 21.60 -7.95 12.30
N GLU A 18 21.93 -9.03 13.01
CA GLU A 18 22.39 -8.96 14.38
C GLU A 18 23.71 -8.16 14.45
N GLY A 19 23.75 -7.17 15.34
CA GLY A 19 24.91 -6.31 15.49
C GLY A 19 25.03 -5.19 14.47
N GLY A 20 24.07 -5.09 13.54
CA GLY A 20 24.04 -4.03 12.54
C GLY A 20 23.37 -2.76 13.03
N THR A 21 23.20 -1.81 12.11
CA THR A 21 22.42 -0.60 12.37
C THR A 21 20.93 -0.95 12.36
N PRO A 22 20.12 -0.42 13.30
CA PRO A 22 18.68 -0.68 13.27
C PRO A 22 18.05 -0.13 11.98
N VAL A 23 17.19 -0.94 11.37
CA VAL A 23 16.42 -0.53 10.19
C VAL A 23 15.24 0.36 10.60
N LEU A 24 14.69 0.12 11.78
CA LEU A 24 13.63 0.92 12.40
C LEU A 24 14.01 1.13 13.87
N LYS A 25 13.81 2.35 14.35
CA LYS A 25 14.18 2.73 15.70
C LYS A 25 13.08 3.54 16.37
N ASP A 26 12.58 3.01 17.49
CA ASP A 26 11.58 3.64 18.34
C ASP A 26 10.35 4.14 17.56
N ILE A 27 9.73 3.26 16.81
CA ILE A 27 8.57 3.58 15.97
C ILE A 27 7.29 3.44 16.77
N ASN A 28 6.46 4.48 16.71
CA ASN A 28 5.17 4.54 17.39
C ASN A 28 4.08 5.04 16.43
N PHE A 29 3.00 4.29 16.31
CA PHE A 29 1.79 4.75 15.63
C PHE A 29 0.61 3.87 16.00
N LYS A 30 -0.58 4.39 15.73
CA LYS A 30 -1.83 3.70 15.98
C LYS A 30 -2.79 4.01 14.83
N ILE A 31 -3.36 2.98 14.23
CA ILE A 31 -4.35 3.12 13.17
C ILE A 31 -5.68 2.55 13.64
N GLU A 32 -6.73 3.37 13.58
CA GLU A 32 -8.08 2.94 13.85
C GLU A 32 -8.68 2.29 12.60
N ARG A 33 -9.69 1.44 12.81
CA ARG A 33 -10.39 0.78 11.72
C ARG A 33 -10.93 1.80 10.71
N GLY A 34 -10.66 1.56 9.43
CA GLY A 34 -11.12 2.41 8.36
C GLY A 34 -10.24 3.61 8.05
N GLN A 35 -9.16 3.81 8.80
CA GLN A 35 -8.23 4.92 8.54
C GLN A 35 -7.21 4.60 7.48
N LEU A 36 -6.68 5.66 6.86
CA LEU A 36 -5.56 5.61 5.95
C LEU A 36 -4.34 6.23 6.63
N LEU A 37 -3.28 5.42 6.81
CA LEU A 37 -1.97 5.90 7.21
C LEU A 37 -1.10 6.01 5.97
N ALA A 38 -0.56 7.20 5.70
CA ALA A 38 0.46 7.38 4.69
C ALA A 38 1.84 7.27 5.35
N VAL A 39 2.71 6.44 4.79
CA VAL A 39 4.10 6.29 5.23
C VAL A 39 4.99 6.85 4.15
N ALA A 40 5.76 7.87 4.50
CA ALA A 40 6.62 8.59 3.57
C ALA A 40 8.06 8.63 4.07
N GLY A 41 8.96 9.06 3.22
CA GLY A 41 10.37 9.17 3.51
C GLY A 41 11.21 8.85 2.29
N SER A 42 12.49 9.19 2.36
CA SER A 42 13.44 8.92 1.27
C SER A 42 13.70 7.42 1.10
N THR A 43 14.31 7.06 -0.01
CA THR A 43 14.74 5.69 -0.29
C THR A 43 15.63 5.18 0.86
N GLY A 44 15.37 3.98 1.35
CA GLY A 44 16.13 3.38 2.44
C GLY A 44 15.74 3.87 3.83
N ALA A 45 14.65 4.64 3.96
CA ALA A 45 14.21 5.15 5.27
C ALA A 45 13.57 4.09 6.18
N GLY A 46 13.25 2.88 5.64
CA GLY A 46 12.65 1.80 6.41
C GLY A 46 11.18 1.54 6.11
N LYS A 47 10.63 2.17 5.09
CA LYS A 47 9.19 2.07 4.76
C LYS A 47 8.74 0.64 4.46
N THR A 48 9.44 -0.05 3.58
CA THR A 48 9.13 -1.45 3.23
C THR A 48 9.35 -2.37 4.43
N SER A 49 10.40 -2.13 5.21
CA SER A 49 10.68 -2.91 6.42
C SER A 49 9.57 -2.81 7.45
N LEU A 50 8.95 -1.63 7.56
CA LEU A 50 7.81 -1.42 8.45
C LEU A 50 6.63 -2.31 8.04
N LEU A 51 6.33 -2.41 6.74
CA LEU A 51 5.29 -3.30 6.24
C LEU A 51 5.63 -4.77 6.48
N MET A 52 6.89 -5.16 6.25
CA MET A 52 7.35 -6.53 6.49
C MET A 52 7.22 -6.92 7.97
N MET A 53 7.43 -5.98 8.85
CA MET A 53 7.22 -6.16 10.29
C MET A 53 5.78 -6.48 10.62
N ILE A 54 4.85 -5.73 10.05
CA ILE A 54 3.42 -5.98 10.23
C ILE A 54 3.03 -7.36 9.71
N MET A 55 3.65 -7.81 8.61
CA MET A 55 3.41 -9.13 8.04
C MET A 55 4.13 -10.28 8.79
N GLY A 56 4.94 -9.95 9.78
CA GLY A 56 5.67 -10.95 10.56
C GLY A 56 6.96 -11.45 9.92
N GLU A 57 7.44 -10.84 8.85
CA GLU A 57 8.67 -11.22 8.17
C GLU A 57 9.93 -10.62 8.80
N LEU A 58 9.75 -9.64 9.68
CA LEU A 58 10.81 -9.02 10.46
C LEU A 58 10.34 -8.90 11.89
N GLU A 59 11.09 -9.47 12.82
CA GLU A 59 10.74 -9.47 14.24
C GLU A 59 11.27 -8.20 14.93
N PRO A 60 10.50 -7.59 15.83
CA PRO A 60 11.00 -6.49 16.64
C PRO A 60 12.01 -6.99 17.68
N SER A 61 13.10 -6.26 17.86
CA SER A 61 14.06 -6.53 18.93
C SER A 61 13.60 -5.85 20.23
N GLU A 62 12.84 -4.77 20.10
CA GLU A 62 12.24 -4.03 21.21
C GLU A 62 10.84 -3.58 20.80
N GLY A 63 9.98 -3.36 21.79
CA GLY A 63 8.64 -2.86 21.58
C GLY A 63 7.62 -3.92 21.22
N LYS A 64 6.42 -3.46 20.87
CA LYS A 64 5.29 -4.34 20.58
C LYS A 64 4.58 -3.92 19.31
N ILE A 65 4.15 -4.94 18.54
CA ILE A 65 3.31 -4.76 17.38
C ILE A 65 2.03 -5.55 17.61
N LYS A 66 0.89 -4.92 17.36
CA LYS A 66 -0.40 -5.60 17.38
C LYS A 66 -1.17 -5.29 16.11
N HIS A 67 -1.74 -6.28 15.50
CA HIS A 67 -2.72 -6.16 14.44
C HIS A 67 -3.65 -7.35 14.50
N SER A 68 -4.83 -7.21 13.93
CA SER A 68 -5.82 -8.29 13.90
C SER A 68 -6.30 -8.52 12.48
N GLY A 69 -6.76 -9.75 12.23
CA GLY A 69 -7.39 -10.11 10.97
C GLY A 69 -6.42 -10.41 9.83
N ARG A 70 -7.01 -10.46 8.64
CA ARG A 70 -6.30 -10.84 7.42
C ARG A 70 -5.64 -9.64 6.78
N ILE A 71 -4.45 -9.86 6.20
CA ILE A 71 -3.68 -8.83 5.53
C ILE A 71 -3.67 -9.08 4.04
N SER A 72 -3.87 -8.00 3.25
CA SER A 72 -3.60 -7.99 1.82
C SER A 72 -2.41 -7.08 1.56
N PHE A 73 -1.48 -7.54 0.74
CA PHE A 73 -0.25 -6.82 0.44
C PHE A 73 -0.10 -6.59 -1.06
N CYS A 74 0.20 -5.34 -1.43
CA CYS A 74 0.58 -4.97 -2.79
C CYS A 74 2.04 -4.53 -2.78
N SER A 75 2.92 -5.33 -3.39
CA SER A 75 4.34 -5.04 -3.49
C SER A 75 4.60 -3.87 -4.45
N GLN A 76 5.68 -3.13 -4.21
CA GLN A 76 6.17 -2.14 -5.16
C GLN A 76 6.61 -2.77 -6.48
N PHE A 77 6.94 -4.06 -6.45
CA PHE A 77 7.29 -4.83 -7.65
C PHE A 77 6.06 -5.58 -8.13
N SER A 78 5.47 -5.13 -9.24
CA SER A 78 4.31 -5.78 -9.82
C SER A 78 4.67 -7.14 -10.41
N TRP A 79 3.81 -8.13 -10.21
CA TRP A 79 4.03 -9.49 -10.70
C TRP A 79 2.75 -10.07 -11.28
N ILE A 80 2.92 -10.98 -12.24
CA ILE A 80 1.84 -11.62 -12.97
C ILE A 80 2.10 -13.14 -12.92
N MET A 81 1.05 -13.90 -12.60
CA MET A 81 1.09 -15.35 -12.70
C MET A 81 0.63 -15.78 -14.10
N PRO A 82 1.13 -16.92 -14.62
CA PRO A 82 0.55 -17.51 -15.82
C PRO A 82 -0.94 -17.76 -15.63
N GLY A 83 -1.75 -17.29 -16.58
CA GLY A 83 -3.20 -17.39 -16.52
C GLY A 83 -3.85 -16.16 -17.13
N THR A 84 -5.16 -16.07 -16.99
CA THR A 84 -5.93 -14.93 -17.53
C THR A 84 -5.81 -13.71 -16.63
N ILE A 85 -6.24 -12.55 -17.15
CA ILE A 85 -6.35 -11.33 -16.33
C ILE A 85 -7.26 -11.60 -15.15
N LYS A 86 -8.42 -12.19 -15.39
CA LYS A 86 -9.41 -12.51 -14.35
C LYS A 86 -8.81 -13.40 -13.26
N GLU A 87 -8.14 -14.49 -13.66
CA GLU A 87 -7.49 -15.40 -12.71
C GLU A 87 -6.42 -14.70 -11.88
N ASN A 88 -5.67 -13.78 -12.48
CA ASN A 88 -4.65 -13.00 -11.77
C ASN A 88 -5.24 -12.09 -10.68
N ILE A 89 -6.48 -11.67 -10.82
CA ILE A 89 -7.12 -10.74 -9.89
C ILE A 89 -7.93 -11.46 -8.82
N ILE A 90 -8.79 -12.41 -9.21
CA ILE A 90 -9.76 -13.00 -8.28
C ILE A 90 -9.17 -14.06 -7.33
N GLY A 91 -8.08 -14.70 -7.70
CA GLY A 91 -7.56 -15.81 -6.91
C GLY A 91 -8.55 -16.97 -6.86
N VAL A 92 -9.02 -17.33 -5.66
CA VAL A 92 -9.83 -18.53 -5.43
C VAL A 92 -11.34 -18.29 -5.33
N SER A 93 -11.76 -17.04 -5.21
CA SER A 93 -13.18 -16.72 -4.98
C SER A 93 -13.63 -15.61 -5.92
N TYR A 94 -14.76 -15.83 -6.60
CA TYR A 94 -15.30 -14.87 -7.55
C TYR A 94 -16.60 -14.27 -7.05
N ASP A 95 -16.63 -12.94 -6.96
CA ASP A 95 -17.79 -12.11 -6.73
C ASP A 95 -17.84 -11.10 -7.87
N GLU A 96 -18.87 -11.19 -8.72
CA GLU A 96 -18.97 -10.37 -9.93
C GLU A 96 -19.03 -8.86 -9.61
N TYR A 97 -19.84 -8.46 -8.65
CA TYR A 97 -19.97 -7.05 -8.29
C TYR A 97 -18.64 -6.49 -7.80
N ARG A 98 -17.99 -7.20 -6.91
CA ARG A 98 -16.68 -6.82 -6.36
C ARG A 98 -15.64 -6.73 -7.47
N TYR A 99 -15.57 -7.73 -8.32
CA TYR A 99 -14.63 -7.78 -9.44
C TYR A 99 -14.81 -6.56 -10.36
N ARG A 100 -16.06 -6.27 -10.77
CA ARG A 100 -16.33 -5.14 -11.65
C ARG A 100 -15.97 -3.81 -10.99
N SER A 101 -16.26 -3.65 -9.70
CA SER A 101 -15.92 -2.45 -8.94
C SER A 101 -14.40 -2.23 -8.89
N VAL A 102 -13.64 -3.31 -8.68
CA VAL A 102 -12.17 -3.25 -8.63
C VAL A 102 -11.59 -2.93 -10.01
N ILE A 103 -12.07 -3.58 -11.06
CA ILE A 103 -11.65 -3.33 -12.45
C ILE A 103 -11.83 -1.85 -12.80
N LYS A 104 -12.99 -1.30 -12.45
CA LYS A 104 -13.29 0.11 -12.70
C LYS A 104 -12.37 1.03 -11.91
N ALA A 105 -12.24 0.78 -10.60
CA ALA A 105 -11.44 1.62 -9.71
C ALA A 105 -9.95 1.63 -10.09
N CYS A 106 -9.44 0.51 -10.63
CA CYS A 106 -8.05 0.38 -11.08
C CYS A 106 -7.84 0.74 -12.56
N GLN A 107 -8.89 1.28 -13.22
CA GLN A 107 -8.87 1.70 -14.63
C GLN A 107 -8.44 0.60 -15.59
N LEU A 108 -8.97 -0.60 -15.40
CA LEU A 108 -8.69 -1.74 -16.27
C LEU A 108 -9.79 -2.02 -17.28
N GLU A 109 -10.95 -1.35 -17.19
CA GLU A 109 -12.08 -1.57 -18.11
C GLU A 109 -11.69 -1.36 -19.56
N GLU A 110 -11.03 -0.24 -19.86
CA GLU A 110 -10.63 0.10 -21.24
C GLU A 110 -9.62 -0.90 -21.77
N ASP A 111 -8.61 -1.25 -20.98
CA ASP A 111 -7.59 -2.24 -21.39
C ASP A 111 -8.23 -3.57 -21.73
N ILE A 112 -9.13 -4.06 -20.85
CA ILE A 112 -9.83 -5.33 -21.05
C ILE A 112 -10.70 -5.27 -22.29
N SER A 113 -11.39 -4.15 -22.55
CA SER A 113 -12.29 -4.00 -23.69
C SER A 113 -11.57 -4.11 -25.04
N LYS A 114 -10.27 -3.81 -25.07
CA LYS A 114 -9.46 -3.85 -26.30
C LYS A 114 -9.00 -5.25 -26.69
N PHE A 115 -9.04 -6.21 -25.78
CA PHE A 115 -8.68 -7.59 -26.08
C PHE A 115 -9.88 -8.34 -26.63
N ALA A 116 -9.67 -9.16 -27.66
CA ALA A 116 -10.74 -10.00 -28.22
C ALA A 116 -11.32 -10.95 -27.17
N GLU A 117 -10.46 -11.51 -26.33
CA GLU A 117 -10.82 -12.45 -25.27
C GLU A 117 -11.26 -11.74 -23.99
N LYS A 118 -11.25 -10.41 -23.96
CA LYS A 118 -11.54 -9.61 -22.77
C LYS A 118 -10.68 -10.04 -21.58
N ASP A 119 -11.27 -10.25 -20.40
CA ASP A 119 -10.53 -10.65 -19.20
C ASP A 119 -10.11 -12.13 -19.20
N ASN A 120 -10.45 -12.88 -20.24
CA ASN A 120 -9.97 -14.25 -20.48
C ASN A 120 -8.68 -14.28 -21.29
N ILE A 121 -8.11 -13.11 -21.63
CA ILE A 121 -6.81 -13.05 -22.30
C ILE A 121 -5.74 -13.65 -21.41
N VAL A 122 -4.91 -14.53 -21.95
CA VAL A 122 -3.84 -15.23 -21.23
C VAL A 122 -2.61 -14.35 -21.11
N LEU A 123 -2.08 -14.26 -19.91
CA LEU A 123 -0.89 -13.50 -19.56
C LEU A 123 0.28 -14.44 -19.24
N GLY A 124 1.50 -13.90 -19.29
CA GLY A 124 2.70 -14.65 -18.96
C GLY A 124 3.24 -15.46 -20.13
N GLU A 125 3.96 -16.55 -19.84
CA GLU A 125 4.59 -17.38 -20.86
C GLU A 125 3.56 -17.97 -21.80
N GLY A 126 3.76 -17.74 -23.09
CA GLY A 126 2.82 -18.16 -24.14
C GLY A 126 1.62 -17.22 -24.32
N GLY A 127 1.51 -16.17 -23.53
CA GLY A 127 0.46 -15.15 -23.64
C GLY A 127 0.99 -13.80 -24.07
N ILE A 128 0.17 -12.76 -23.88
CA ILE A 128 0.57 -11.39 -24.23
C ILE A 128 1.54 -10.81 -23.20
N THR A 129 2.31 -9.82 -23.65
CA THR A 129 3.19 -9.03 -22.78
C THR A 129 2.48 -7.73 -22.40
N LEU A 130 2.40 -7.46 -21.11
CA LEU A 130 1.79 -6.24 -20.59
C LEU A 130 2.82 -5.12 -20.41
N SER A 131 2.35 -3.87 -20.49
CA SER A 131 3.17 -2.72 -20.09
C SER A 131 3.39 -2.72 -18.60
N GLY A 132 4.36 -1.93 -18.12
CA GLY A 132 4.59 -1.75 -16.69
C GLY A 132 3.37 -1.22 -15.95
N GLY A 133 2.68 -0.24 -16.55
CA GLY A 133 1.46 0.32 -15.98
C GLY A 133 0.31 -0.68 -15.89
N GLN A 134 0.14 -1.52 -16.91
CA GLN A 134 -0.86 -2.58 -16.91
C GLN A 134 -0.58 -3.60 -15.80
N ARG A 135 0.67 -4.04 -15.67
CA ARG A 135 1.08 -4.97 -14.59
C ARG A 135 0.82 -4.37 -13.22
N ALA A 136 1.17 -3.09 -13.04
CA ALA A 136 0.97 -2.40 -11.77
C ALA A 136 -0.52 -2.34 -11.39
N ARG A 137 -1.38 -2.00 -12.38
CA ARG A 137 -2.82 -1.92 -12.14
C ARG A 137 -3.45 -3.28 -11.84
N ILE A 138 -2.98 -4.34 -12.49
CA ILE A 138 -3.44 -5.70 -12.21
C ILE A 138 -2.98 -6.15 -10.82
N SER A 139 -1.74 -5.85 -10.45
CA SER A 139 -1.22 -6.18 -9.12
C SER A 139 -1.99 -5.46 -8.01
N LEU A 140 -2.31 -4.18 -8.22
CA LEU A 140 -3.13 -3.42 -7.28
C LEU A 140 -4.56 -3.99 -7.21
N ALA A 141 -5.15 -4.29 -8.36
CA ALA A 141 -6.49 -4.88 -8.43
C ALA A 141 -6.57 -6.19 -7.65
N ARG A 142 -5.56 -7.05 -7.79
CA ARG A 142 -5.45 -8.31 -7.05
C ARG A 142 -5.45 -8.06 -5.54
N ALA A 143 -4.64 -7.14 -5.08
CA ALA A 143 -4.53 -6.82 -3.65
C ALA A 143 -5.84 -6.26 -3.10
N VAL A 144 -6.48 -5.38 -3.85
CA VAL A 144 -7.72 -4.71 -3.42
C VAL A 144 -8.93 -5.64 -3.52
N TYR A 145 -8.94 -6.56 -4.49
CA TYR A 145 -10.01 -7.55 -4.62
C TYR A 145 -10.06 -8.51 -3.43
N LYS A 146 -8.91 -8.83 -2.85
CA LYS A 146 -8.85 -9.73 -1.69
C LYS A 146 -9.65 -9.14 -0.52
N ASP A 147 -10.50 -9.96 0.10
CA ASP A 147 -11.23 -9.57 1.30
C ASP A 147 -10.32 -9.67 2.51
N ALA A 148 -9.84 -8.53 2.98
CA ALA A 148 -8.92 -8.43 4.10
C ALA A 148 -9.37 -7.36 5.09
N ASP A 149 -8.76 -7.39 6.27
CA ASP A 149 -9.01 -6.41 7.33
C ASP A 149 -8.03 -5.26 7.26
N LEU A 150 -6.82 -5.52 6.76
CA LEU A 150 -5.75 -4.55 6.63
C LEU A 150 -5.11 -4.66 5.24
N TYR A 151 -4.98 -3.54 4.56
CA TYR A 151 -4.37 -3.45 3.23
C TYR A 151 -3.06 -2.67 3.31
N LEU A 152 -1.97 -3.33 2.92
CA LEU A 152 -0.64 -2.74 2.88
C LEU A 152 -0.26 -2.52 1.42
N LEU A 153 -0.13 -1.24 1.02
CA LEU A 153 0.13 -0.85 -0.36
C LEU A 153 1.50 -0.18 -0.43
N ASP A 154 2.49 -0.91 -0.93
CA ASP A 154 3.87 -0.45 -0.98
C ASP A 154 4.19 0.21 -2.32
N SER A 155 4.08 1.53 -2.37
CA SER A 155 4.36 2.33 -3.57
C SER A 155 3.72 1.73 -4.83
N PRO A 156 2.39 1.50 -4.84
CA PRO A 156 1.75 0.71 -5.89
C PRO A 156 1.65 1.43 -7.24
N PHE A 157 2.03 2.71 -7.31
CA PHE A 157 1.83 3.55 -8.49
C PHE A 157 3.10 3.81 -9.29
N GLY A 158 4.20 3.12 -9.01
CA GLY A 158 5.53 3.43 -9.53
C GLY A 158 5.68 3.44 -11.05
N TYR A 159 4.83 2.73 -11.78
CA TYR A 159 4.87 2.65 -13.24
C TYR A 159 3.75 3.42 -13.92
N LEU A 160 2.98 4.20 -13.17
CA LEU A 160 1.85 4.95 -13.70
C LEU A 160 2.24 6.39 -14.00
N ASP A 161 1.64 6.97 -15.04
CA ASP A 161 1.77 8.39 -15.29
C ASP A 161 1.02 9.18 -14.20
N VAL A 162 1.33 10.47 -14.09
CA VAL A 162 0.81 11.34 -13.03
C VAL A 162 -0.71 11.39 -12.99
N LEU A 163 -1.36 11.47 -14.16
CA LEU A 163 -2.82 11.55 -14.23
C LEU A 163 -3.48 10.24 -13.81
N THR A 164 -2.98 9.12 -14.33
CA THR A 164 -3.50 7.80 -13.98
C THR A 164 -3.33 7.51 -12.48
N GLU A 165 -2.17 7.83 -11.93
CA GLU A 165 -1.90 7.69 -10.49
C GLU A 165 -2.92 8.48 -9.67
N LYS A 166 -3.15 9.74 -10.02
CA LYS A 166 -4.10 10.61 -9.33
C LYS A 166 -5.51 10.02 -9.37
N GLU A 167 -5.95 9.59 -10.55
CA GLU A 167 -7.30 9.05 -10.74
C GLU A 167 -7.50 7.74 -9.98
N ILE A 168 -6.53 6.84 -10.00
CA ILE A 168 -6.61 5.56 -9.28
C ILE A 168 -6.53 5.78 -7.76
N PHE A 169 -5.67 6.67 -7.30
CA PHE A 169 -5.62 7.03 -5.88
C PHE A 169 -7.01 7.48 -5.40
N GLU A 170 -7.67 8.36 -6.14
CA GLU A 170 -8.99 8.86 -5.79
C GLU A 170 -10.07 7.77 -5.90
N SER A 171 -10.12 7.03 -7.00
CA SER A 171 -11.18 6.05 -7.26
C SER A 171 -11.03 4.77 -6.45
N CYS A 172 -9.80 4.31 -6.24
CA CYS A 172 -9.51 3.05 -5.56
C CYS A 172 -9.22 3.26 -4.08
N VAL A 173 -8.15 3.96 -3.76
CA VAL A 173 -7.70 4.09 -2.37
C VAL A 173 -8.67 4.93 -1.54
N CYS A 174 -9.16 6.05 -2.07
CA CYS A 174 -10.03 6.96 -1.33
C CYS A 174 -11.50 6.58 -1.38
N LYS A 175 -12.02 6.10 -2.52
CA LYS A 175 -13.44 5.81 -2.68
C LYS A 175 -13.79 4.35 -2.47
N LEU A 176 -13.27 3.45 -3.32
CA LEU A 176 -13.60 2.02 -3.20
C LEU A 176 -13.21 1.48 -1.83
N MET A 177 -12.06 1.87 -1.34
CA MET A 177 -11.51 1.39 -0.07
C MET A 177 -11.78 2.34 1.11
N ALA A 178 -12.74 3.26 0.99
CA ALA A 178 -12.98 4.31 1.99
C ALA A 178 -13.15 3.78 3.42
N ASN A 179 -13.76 2.62 3.58
CA ASN A 179 -14.03 2.02 4.89
C ASN A 179 -13.02 0.93 5.29
N LYS A 180 -11.97 0.74 4.49
CA LYS A 180 -10.93 -0.24 4.77
C LYS A 180 -9.76 0.39 5.49
N THR A 181 -9.13 -0.36 6.39
CA THR A 181 -7.91 0.07 7.06
C THR A 181 -6.75 -0.11 6.08
N ARG A 182 -6.02 0.98 5.83
CA ARG A 182 -5.01 1.03 4.75
C ARG A 182 -3.73 1.68 5.24
N ILE A 183 -2.61 1.09 4.87
CA ILE A 183 -1.29 1.72 4.99
C ILE A 183 -0.77 1.88 3.56
N LEU A 184 -0.51 3.11 3.16
CA LEU A 184 0.01 3.43 1.84
C LEU A 184 1.40 4.04 1.96
N VAL A 185 2.40 3.37 1.39
CA VAL A 185 3.74 3.93 1.24
C VAL A 185 3.72 4.83 0.02
N THR A 186 3.98 6.11 0.23
CA THR A 186 3.91 7.14 -0.81
C THR A 186 4.76 8.34 -0.43
N SER A 187 5.20 9.11 -1.45
CA SER A 187 5.89 10.38 -1.25
C SER A 187 5.14 11.56 -1.90
N LYS A 188 3.91 11.32 -2.35
CA LYS A 188 3.14 12.36 -3.06
C LYS A 188 2.36 13.22 -2.08
N MET A 189 2.50 14.54 -2.24
CA MET A 189 1.82 15.53 -1.38
C MET A 189 0.30 15.34 -1.37
N GLU A 190 -0.30 15.07 -2.54
CA GLU A 190 -1.74 14.87 -2.67
C GLU A 190 -2.24 13.69 -1.84
N HIS A 191 -1.41 12.63 -1.72
CA HIS A 191 -1.74 11.47 -0.91
C HIS A 191 -1.69 11.80 0.58
N LEU A 192 -0.66 12.55 1.00
CA LEU A 192 -0.51 12.96 2.39
C LEU A 192 -1.68 13.80 2.86
N LYS A 193 -2.18 14.70 2.00
CA LYS A 193 -3.33 15.56 2.31
C LYS A 193 -4.61 14.77 2.57
N LYS A 194 -4.76 13.60 1.96
CA LYS A 194 -5.95 12.75 2.09
C LYS A 194 -5.84 11.71 3.21
N ALA A 195 -4.64 11.48 3.74
CA ALA A 195 -4.43 10.50 4.79
C ALA A 195 -4.96 11.01 6.13
N ASP A 196 -5.47 10.10 6.94
CA ASP A 196 -5.91 10.40 8.31
C ASP A 196 -4.73 10.66 9.23
N LYS A 197 -3.64 9.92 9.02
CA LYS A 197 -2.37 10.08 9.73
C LYS A 197 -1.22 9.93 8.75
N ILE A 198 -0.11 10.56 9.08
CA ILE A 198 1.12 10.51 8.29
C ILE A 198 2.27 10.12 9.21
N LEU A 199 3.06 9.15 8.78
CA LEU A 199 4.33 8.79 9.41
C LEU A 199 5.44 9.06 8.39
N ILE A 200 6.35 9.96 8.72
CA ILE A 200 7.52 10.22 7.88
C ILE A 200 8.74 9.59 8.55
N LEU A 201 9.38 8.66 7.86
CA LEU A 201 10.59 7.99 8.30
C LEU A 201 11.83 8.67 7.74
N HIS A 202 12.86 8.78 8.56
CA HIS A 202 14.16 9.28 8.16
C HIS A 202 15.22 8.41 8.82
N GLU A 203 16.00 7.70 8.00
CA GLU A 203 17.06 6.80 8.48
C GLU A 203 16.57 5.84 9.60
N GLY A 204 15.38 5.27 9.40
CA GLY A 204 14.79 4.31 10.33
C GLY A 204 14.05 4.90 11.51
N SER A 205 14.14 6.20 11.74
CA SER A 205 13.47 6.88 12.85
C SER A 205 12.27 7.68 12.37
N SER A 206 11.34 7.96 13.30
CA SER A 206 10.19 8.80 13.01
C SER A 206 10.61 10.27 12.99
N TYR A 207 10.59 10.88 11.81
CA TYR A 207 10.75 12.33 11.66
C TYR A 207 9.47 13.06 12.08
N PHE A 208 8.32 12.46 11.79
CA PHE A 208 7.02 13.03 12.14
C PHE A 208 5.96 11.93 12.17
N TYR A 209 5.02 12.06 13.10
CA TYR A 209 3.78 11.26 13.12
C TYR A 209 2.62 12.16 13.57
N GLY A 210 1.56 12.21 12.77
CA GLY A 210 0.39 13.01 13.07
C GLY A 210 -0.47 13.28 11.84
N THR A 211 -1.31 14.31 11.92
CA THR A 211 -2.17 14.74 10.81
C THR A 211 -1.39 15.65 9.85
N PHE A 212 -1.94 15.86 8.66
CA PHE A 212 -1.34 16.78 7.68
C PHE A 212 -1.27 18.21 8.23
N SER A 213 -2.31 18.66 8.93
CA SER A 213 -2.32 20.00 9.54
C SER A 213 -1.20 20.15 10.56
N GLU A 214 -1.02 19.15 11.43
CA GLU A 214 0.09 19.13 12.40
C GLU A 214 1.44 19.13 11.70
N LEU A 215 1.57 18.38 10.61
CA LEU A 215 2.81 18.33 9.83
C LEU A 215 3.19 19.71 9.29
N GLN A 216 2.24 20.43 8.69
CA GLN A 216 2.48 21.76 8.17
C GLN A 216 2.92 22.74 9.26
N ASN A 217 2.32 22.65 10.44
CA ASN A 217 2.61 23.56 11.55
C ASN A 217 3.93 23.22 12.27
N LEU A 218 4.21 21.93 12.49
CA LEU A 218 5.37 21.50 13.27
C LEU A 218 6.63 21.28 12.45
N GLN A 219 6.49 20.88 11.18
CA GLN A 219 7.60 20.56 10.29
C GLN A 219 7.39 21.17 8.91
N PRO A 220 7.38 22.54 8.78
CA PRO A 220 7.07 23.18 7.51
C PRO A 220 8.03 22.80 6.36
N ASP A 221 9.25 22.36 6.67
CA ASP A 221 10.26 21.96 5.69
C ASP A 221 10.27 20.45 5.41
N PHE A 222 9.17 19.77 5.72
CA PHE A 222 9.11 18.30 5.63
C PHE A 222 9.31 17.77 4.22
N SER A 223 9.06 18.56 3.18
CA SER A 223 9.22 18.11 1.79
C SER A 223 10.64 17.62 1.49
N SER A 224 11.65 18.15 2.17
CA SER A 224 13.03 17.68 2.02
C SER A 224 13.23 16.24 2.50
N LYS A 225 12.36 15.73 3.34
CA LYS A 225 12.41 14.35 3.88
C LYS A 225 11.67 13.35 3.01
N LEU A 226 10.90 13.80 2.03
CA LEU A 226 10.16 12.94 1.11
C LEU A 226 11.00 12.50 -0.08
N MET A 227 12.03 13.29 -0.40
CA MET A 227 12.88 13.08 -1.58
C MET A 227 14.10 12.26 -1.22
N GLY A 228 14.45 11.32 -2.09
CA GLY A 228 15.61 10.48 -1.85
C GLY A 228 16.24 10.00 -3.13
#